data_12007ac8072fb7e189732cac7e7544a6
#
_entry.id   12007ac8072fb7e189732cac7e7544a6
#
_cell.length_a   1.000
_cell.length_b   1.000
_cell.length_c   1.000
_cell.angle_alpha   90.00
_cell.angle_beta   90.00
_cell.angle_gamma   90.00
#
_symmetry.space_group_name_H-M   'P 1'
#
loop_
_entity.id
_entity.type
_entity.pdbx_description
1 polymer ?
#
loop_
_entity_poly.entity_id
_entity_poly.type
_entity_poly.pdbx_seq_one_letter_code
_entity_poly.pdbx_strand_id
1 'polypeptide(L)'
;DEDNIYLVRQYRYPYAKVLLEVPAGKLEYGEDHFEAAKRELSEEIGAEAREWISMGEMLPTPGFCDELQHVYLARGLTFGQMHPDEDEFLERVKMPLSEAVEMAIDGHLEDSKTVASILRAAGRLKKL
;
A
#
# COMPACT_ATOMS: atom_id res chain seq x y z
N ASP A 1 -7.84 10.01 1.57
CA ASP A 1 -8.99 10.92 1.62
C ASP A 1 -8.81 11.98 2.71
N GLU A 2 -9.24 13.20 2.43
CA GLU A 2 -9.19 14.31 3.39
C GLU A 2 -7.75 14.51 3.95
N ASP A 3 -6.76 14.35 3.07
CA ASP A 3 -5.33 14.42 3.41
C ASP A 3 -4.86 13.36 4.41
N ASN A 4 -5.61 12.26 4.52
CA ASN A 4 -5.20 11.10 5.30
C ASN A 4 -4.87 9.93 4.38
N ILE A 5 -3.98 9.07 4.85
CA ILE A 5 -3.63 7.83 4.18
C ILE A 5 -3.99 6.65 5.08
N TYR A 6 -4.36 5.54 4.46
CA TYR A 6 -4.64 4.28 5.15
C TYR A 6 -3.52 3.30 4.88
N LEU A 7 -2.97 2.76 5.95
CA LEU A 7 -1.88 1.79 5.92
C LEU A 7 -2.31 0.55 6.71
N VAL A 8 -1.49 -0.49 6.65
CA VAL A 8 -1.70 -1.70 7.44
C VAL A 8 -0.46 -1.97 8.28
N ARG A 9 -0.67 -2.47 9.50
CA ARG A 9 0.41 -3.09 10.28
C ARG A 9 0.42 -4.56 9.97
N GLN A 10 1.60 -5.07 9.61
CA GLN A 10 1.76 -6.46 9.24
C GLN A 10 3.02 -7.04 9.86
N TYR A 11 2.89 -8.20 10.50
CA TYR A 11 4.06 -8.91 11.02
C TYR A 11 4.82 -9.54 9.87
N ARG A 12 6.13 -9.29 9.83
CA ARG A 12 7.01 -9.83 8.80
C ARG A 12 7.98 -10.81 9.43
N TYR A 13 7.76 -12.08 9.22
CA TYR A 13 8.52 -13.17 9.81
C TYR A 13 10.03 -13.06 9.59
N PRO A 14 10.53 -12.75 8.37
CA PRO A 14 11.99 -12.67 8.17
C PRO A 14 12.69 -11.65 9.07
N TYR A 15 11.98 -10.61 9.49
CA TYR A 15 12.54 -9.56 10.34
C TYR A 15 12.08 -9.67 11.78
N ALA A 16 11.16 -10.59 12.07
CA ALA A 16 10.58 -10.78 13.39
C ALA A 16 10.03 -9.50 14.00
N LYS A 17 9.37 -8.68 13.19
CA LYS A 17 8.76 -7.43 13.66
C LYS A 17 7.56 -7.01 12.82
N VAL A 18 6.75 -6.13 13.41
CA VAL A 18 5.59 -5.55 12.74
C VAL A 18 6.03 -4.33 11.94
N LEU A 19 5.67 -4.31 10.66
CA LEU A 19 5.94 -3.17 9.78
C LEU A 19 4.65 -2.44 9.43
N LEU A 20 4.75 -1.13 9.25
CA LEU A 20 3.67 -0.31 8.75
C LEU A 20 3.85 -0.23 7.24
N GLU A 21 2.83 -0.65 6.48
CA GLU A 21 2.94 -0.83 5.03
C GLU A 21 1.71 -0.32 4.29
N VAL A 22 1.90 0.04 3.01
CA VAL A 22 0.76 0.23 2.10
C VAL A 22 0.12 -1.13 1.84
N PRO A 23 -1.22 -1.18 1.64
CA PRO A 23 -1.87 -2.43 1.26
C PRO A 23 -1.27 -2.97 -0.04
N ALA A 24 -1.01 -4.26 -0.10
CA ALA A 24 -0.41 -4.90 -1.26
C ALA A 24 -0.69 -6.38 -1.26
N GLY A 25 -0.65 -6.98 -2.45
CA GLY A 25 -0.82 -8.41 -2.58
C GLY A 25 -0.29 -8.90 -3.91
N LYS A 26 -0.30 -10.20 -4.09
CA LYS A 26 0.18 -10.85 -5.31
C LYS A 26 -0.96 -11.05 -6.28
N LEU A 27 -0.64 -10.99 -7.59
CA LEU A 27 -1.57 -11.35 -8.64
C LEU A 27 -1.90 -12.83 -8.56
N GLU A 28 -3.17 -13.16 -8.71
CA GLU A 28 -3.59 -14.52 -8.94
C GLU A 28 -3.37 -14.86 -10.41
N TYR A 29 -3.25 -16.14 -10.73
CA TYR A 29 -2.99 -16.58 -12.10
C TYR A 29 -4.07 -16.04 -13.03
N GLY A 30 -3.65 -15.35 -14.09
CA GLY A 30 -4.56 -14.78 -15.08
C GLY A 30 -5.27 -13.50 -14.64
N GLU A 31 -4.98 -12.99 -13.46
CA GLU A 31 -5.62 -11.79 -12.94
C GLU A 31 -4.97 -10.53 -13.50
N ASP A 32 -5.80 -9.57 -13.91
CA ASP A 32 -5.34 -8.24 -14.29
C ASP A 32 -4.83 -7.48 -13.06
N HIS A 33 -3.72 -6.75 -13.18
CA HIS A 33 -3.12 -6.06 -12.04
C HIS A 33 -4.03 -4.98 -11.43
N PHE A 34 -4.87 -4.32 -12.23
CA PHE A 34 -5.81 -3.33 -11.71
C PHE A 34 -6.93 -4.01 -10.90
N GLU A 35 -7.46 -5.10 -11.42
CA GLU A 35 -8.47 -5.88 -10.69
C GLU A 35 -7.89 -6.46 -9.40
N ALA A 36 -6.63 -6.88 -9.42
CA ALA A 36 -5.92 -7.33 -8.23
C ALA A 36 -5.80 -6.21 -7.19
N ALA A 37 -5.48 -5.00 -7.61
CA ALA A 37 -5.37 -3.86 -6.70
C ALA A 37 -6.71 -3.59 -6.00
N LYS A 38 -7.81 -3.64 -6.72
CA LYS A 38 -9.14 -3.46 -6.14
C LYS A 38 -9.46 -4.57 -5.13
N ARG A 39 -9.17 -5.81 -5.49
CA ARG A 39 -9.39 -6.97 -4.62
C ARG A 39 -8.58 -6.86 -3.33
N GLU A 40 -7.29 -6.55 -3.45
CA GLU A 40 -6.41 -6.43 -2.29
C GLU A 40 -6.82 -5.29 -1.36
N LEU A 41 -7.23 -4.16 -1.93
CA LEU A 41 -7.72 -3.04 -1.12
C LEU A 41 -8.96 -3.46 -0.31
N SER A 42 -9.88 -4.18 -0.95
CA SER A 42 -11.08 -4.65 -0.28
C SER A 42 -10.75 -5.68 0.81
N GLU A 43 -9.86 -6.64 0.49
CA GLU A 43 -9.52 -7.70 1.45
C GLU A 43 -8.73 -7.17 2.64
N GLU A 44 -7.74 -6.31 2.41
CA GLU A 44 -6.80 -5.88 3.46
C GLU A 44 -7.32 -4.75 4.33
N ILE A 45 -8.04 -3.78 3.77
CA ILE A 45 -8.55 -2.68 4.58
C ILE A 45 -10.07 -2.48 4.49
N GLY A 46 -10.76 -3.34 3.74
CA GLY A 46 -12.20 -3.27 3.61
C GLY A 46 -12.69 -2.06 2.84
N ALA A 47 -11.90 -1.54 1.91
CA ALA A 47 -12.23 -0.33 1.17
C ALA A 47 -12.52 -0.59 -0.30
N GLU A 48 -13.42 0.23 -0.84
CA GLU A 48 -13.61 0.41 -2.27
C GLU A 48 -13.35 1.88 -2.59
N ALA A 49 -12.83 2.18 -3.78
CA ALA A 49 -12.47 3.54 -4.16
C ALA A 49 -13.21 3.96 -5.42
N ARG A 50 -13.61 5.23 -5.46
CA ARG A 50 -14.24 5.81 -6.65
C ARG A 50 -13.23 6.22 -7.70
N GLU A 51 -12.04 6.62 -7.27
CA GLU A 51 -11.00 7.12 -8.18
C GLU A 51 -9.73 6.30 -8.03
N TRP A 52 -9.19 5.86 -9.16
CA TRP A 52 -7.94 5.12 -9.23
C TRP A 52 -7.00 5.80 -10.19
N ILE A 53 -5.79 6.10 -9.72
CA ILE A 53 -4.76 6.74 -10.53
C ILE A 53 -3.56 5.81 -10.57
N SER A 54 -3.16 5.38 -11.77
CA SER A 54 -1.94 4.59 -11.91
C SER A 54 -0.74 5.47 -11.64
N MET A 55 0.16 5.00 -10.79
CA MET A 55 1.41 5.69 -10.49
C MET A 55 2.63 4.94 -11.05
N GLY A 56 2.38 4.04 -12.01
CA GLY A 56 3.43 3.35 -12.71
C GLY A 56 3.92 2.10 -11.99
N GLU A 57 5.13 1.70 -12.32
CA GLU A 57 5.71 0.44 -11.90
C GLU A 57 6.95 0.65 -11.06
N MET A 58 7.30 -0.37 -10.28
CA MET A 58 8.54 -0.39 -9.50
C MET A 58 9.16 -1.79 -9.59
N LEU A 59 10.48 -1.82 -9.56
CA LEU A 59 11.25 -3.06 -9.50
C LEU A 59 11.91 -3.11 -8.11
N PRO A 60 11.38 -3.89 -7.16
CA PRO A 60 11.86 -3.82 -5.77
C PRO A 60 13.28 -4.36 -5.57
N THR A 61 13.67 -5.40 -6.32
CA THR A 61 14.98 -6.04 -6.13
C THR A 61 15.59 -6.43 -7.48
N PRO A 62 15.90 -5.45 -8.36
CA PRO A 62 16.31 -5.75 -9.73
C PRO A 62 17.64 -6.49 -9.84
N GLY A 63 18.43 -6.51 -8.77
CA GLY A 63 19.73 -7.21 -8.78
C GLY A 63 19.63 -8.73 -8.84
N PHE A 64 18.52 -9.32 -8.37
CA PHE A 64 18.41 -10.78 -8.34
C PHE A 64 16.98 -11.30 -8.44
N CYS A 65 16.00 -10.43 -8.57
CA CYS A 65 14.59 -10.81 -8.61
C CYS A 65 13.90 -10.08 -9.77
N ASP A 66 12.98 -10.76 -10.42
CA ASP A 66 12.23 -10.17 -11.54
C ASP A 66 10.83 -9.70 -11.12
N GLU A 67 10.61 -9.48 -9.84
CA GLU A 67 9.33 -8.97 -9.34
C GLU A 67 9.02 -7.61 -9.94
N LEU A 68 7.76 -7.42 -10.33
CA LEU A 68 7.25 -6.16 -10.85
C LEU A 68 6.08 -5.73 -9.97
N GLN A 69 6.12 -4.50 -9.47
CA GLN A 69 5.03 -3.94 -8.68
C GLN A 69 4.30 -2.87 -9.47
N HIS A 70 2.97 -2.96 -9.49
CA HIS A 70 2.11 -1.92 -10.06
C HIS A 70 1.57 -1.09 -8.90
N VAL A 71 1.71 0.23 -9.00
CA VAL A 71 1.34 1.14 -7.91
C VAL A 71 0.14 1.97 -8.32
N TYR A 72 -0.85 2.02 -7.44
CA TYR A 72 -2.07 2.78 -7.66
C TYR A 72 -2.35 3.71 -6.47
N LEU A 73 -2.87 4.89 -6.78
CA LEU A 73 -3.45 5.77 -5.77
C LEU A 73 -4.96 5.62 -5.83
N ALA A 74 -5.57 5.28 -4.71
CA ALA A 74 -7.00 5.07 -4.60
C ALA A 74 -7.61 6.16 -3.72
N ARG A 75 -8.65 6.81 -4.21
CA ARG A 75 -9.30 7.92 -3.52
C ARG A 75 -10.82 7.78 -3.58
N GLY A 76 -11.50 8.49 -2.68
CA GLY A 76 -12.95 8.40 -2.59
C GLY A 76 -13.37 7.09 -1.96
N LEU A 77 -12.81 6.78 -0.79
CA LEU A 77 -12.94 5.47 -0.15
C LEU A 77 -14.28 5.30 0.55
N THR A 78 -14.84 4.10 0.42
CA THR A 78 -15.98 3.62 1.18
C THR A 78 -15.55 2.33 1.87
N PHE A 79 -15.87 2.19 3.15
CA PHE A 79 -15.39 1.08 3.96
C PHE A 79 -16.48 0.06 4.23
N GLY A 80 -16.11 -1.21 4.16
CA GLY A 80 -16.88 -2.36 4.56
C GLY A 80 -16.06 -3.25 5.46
N GLN A 81 -16.33 -4.55 5.43
CA GLN A 81 -15.63 -5.51 6.27
C GLN A 81 -14.32 -5.93 5.64
N MET A 82 -13.27 -6.02 6.44
CA MET A 82 -11.97 -6.56 6.01
C MET A 82 -12.06 -8.08 5.86
N HIS A 83 -11.35 -8.62 4.86
CA HIS A 83 -11.29 -10.06 4.58
C HIS A 83 -9.84 -10.47 4.29
N PRO A 84 -8.92 -10.34 5.27
CA PRO A 84 -7.54 -10.78 5.05
C PRO A 84 -7.47 -12.29 4.89
N ASP A 85 -6.41 -12.78 4.22
CA ASP A 85 -6.15 -14.21 4.12
C ASP A 85 -5.96 -14.83 5.50
N GLU A 86 -6.16 -16.16 5.61
CA GLU A 86 -6.12 -16.86 6.90
C GLU A 86 -4.83 -16.62 7.69
N ASP A 87 -3.70 -16.46 6.99
CA ASP A 87 -2.40 -16.29 7.62
C ASP A 87 -2.03 -14.81 7.85
N GLU A 88 -2.92 -13.90 7.48
CA GLU A 88 -2.68 -12.48 7.61
C GLU A 88 -3.37 -11.90 8.83
N PHE A 89 -2.60 -11.22 9.68
CA PHE A 89 -3.10 -10.47 10.83
C PHE A 89 -2.81 -9.01 10.55
N LEU A 90 -3.81 -8.31 10.01
CA LEU A 90 -3.67 -6.93 9.56
C LEU A 90 -4.48 -5.99 10.43
N GLU A 91 -3.87 -4.87 10.77
CA GLU A 91 -4.55 -3.77 11.44
C GLU A 91 -4.52 -2.56 10.51
N ARG A 92 -5.71 -2.05 10.20
CA ARG A 92 -5.85 -0.83 9.39
C ARG A 92 -5.49 0.39 10.23
N VAL A 93 -4.62 1.26 9.69
CA VAL A 93 -4.16 2.46 10.36
C VAL A 93 -4.44 3.67 9.48
N LYS A 94 -5.11 4.68 10.05
CA LYS A 94 -5.33 5.96 9.39
C LYS A 94 -4.39 6.99 9.99
N MET A 95 -3.72 7.77 9.15
CA MET A 95 -2.88 8.86 9.63
C MET A 95 -2.85 9.99 8.61
N PRO A 96 -2.50 11.23 9.03
CA PRO A 96 -2.29 12.32 8.07
C PRO A 96 -1.21 11.95 7.05
N LEU A 97 -1.46 12.30 5.79
CA LEU A 97 -0.45 12.06 4.74
C LEU A 97 0.86 12.77 5.07
N SER A 98 0.81 13.96 5.64
CA SER A 98 2.01 14.71 6.02
C SER A 98 2.87 13.94 7.03
N GLU A 99 2.25 13.26 7.98
CA GLU A 99 2.96 12.43 8.95
C GLU A 99 3.62 11.23 8.27
N ALA A 100 2.89 10.57 7.37
CA ALA A 100 3.44 9.44 6.62
C ALA A 100 4.63 9.87 5.76
N VAL A 101 4.55 11.04 5.13
CA VAL A 101 5.65 11.60 4.33
C VAL A 101 6.88 11.84 5.21
N GLU A 102 6.72 12.43 6.38
CA GLU A 102 7.84 12.65 7.29
C GLU A 102 8.46 11.33 7.74
N MET A 103 7.64 10.33 8.05
CA MET A 103 8.13 9.01 8.45
C MET A 103 8.88 8.31 7.30
N ALA A 104 8.46 8.55 6.06
CA ALA A 104 9.17 8.03 4.89
C ALA A 104 10.53 8.69 4.72
N ILE A 105 10.61 10.00 5.00
CA ILE A 105 11.84 10.78 4.82
C ILE A 105 12.85 10.48 5.94
N ASP A 106 12.39 10.35 7.19
CA ASP A 106 13.28 10.24 8.33
C ASP A 106 13.70 8.82 8.70
N GLY A 107 13.22 7.82 7.97
CA GLY A 107 13.60 6.43 8.17
C GLY A 107 12.73 5.66 9.16
N HIS A 108 11.63 6.22 9.65
CA HIS A 108 10.70 5.50 10.53
C HIS A 108 9.82 4.49 9.77
N LEU A 109 9.72 4.61 8.44
CA LEU A 109 9.11 3.59 7.60
C LEU A 109 10.24 2.79 6.95
N GLU A 110 10.17 1.48 7.06
CA GLU A 110 11.26 0.61 6.64
C GLU A 110 10.98 -0.19 5.37
N ASP A 111 9.70 -0.47 5.09
CA ASP A 111 9.33 -1.21 3.90
C ASP A 111 9.53 -0.35 2.65
N SER A 112 10.37 -0.80 1.71
CA SER A 112 10.75 0.00 0.56
C SER A 112 9.58 0.38 -0.35
N LYS A 113 8.65 -0.54 -0.60
CA LYS A 113 7.49 -0.23 -1.45
C LYS A 113 6.60 0.83 -0.80
N THR A 114 6.52 0.82 0.52
CA THR A 114 5.73 1.78 1.29
C THR A 114 6.34 3.18 1.21
N VAL A 115 7.66 3.28 1.44
CA VAL A 115 8.39 4.55 1.33
C VAL A 115 8.22 5.14 -0.07
N ALA A 116 8.49 4.35 -1.10
CA ALA A 116 8.41 4.82 -2.47
C ALA A 116 6.98 5.21 -2.87
N SER A 117 5.99 4.39 -2.51
CA SER A 117 4.60 4.66 -2.85
C SER A 117 4.07 5.92 -2.19
N ILE A 118 4.38 6.13 -0.91
CA ILE A 118 3.96 7.32 -0.18
C ILE A 118 4.55 8.57 -0.81
N LEU A 119 5.84 8.56 -1.09
CA LEU A 119 6.51 9.73 -1.67
C LEU A 119 6.02 10.01 -3.09
N ARG A 120 5.80 8.96 -3.88
CA ARG A 120 5.26 9.10 -5.24
C ARG A 120 3.85 9.68 -5.21
N ALA A 121 2.99 9.19 -4.30
CA ALA A 121 1.64 9.71 -4.14
C ALA A 121 1.66 11.17 -3.69
N ALA A 122 2.48 11.49 -2.70
CA ALA A 122 2.59 12.85 -2.19
C ALA A 122 3.09 13.82 -3.25
N GLY A 123 4.07 13.40 -4.04
CA GLY A 123 4.56 14.18 -5.17
C GLY A 123 3.49 14.41 -6.21
N ARG A 124 2.73 13.38 -6.55
CA ARG A 124 1.62 13.47 -7.50
C ARG A 124 0.55 14.46 -7.02
N LEU A 125 0.27 14.45 -5.73
CA LEU A 125 -0.72 15.34 -5.12
C LEU A 125 -0.15 16.71 -4.74
N LYS A 126 1.14 16.92 -4.99
CA LYS A 126 1.87 18.15 -4.64
C LYS A 126 1.83 18.42 -3.13
N LYS A 127 2.06 17.37 -2.34
CA LYS A 127 2.04 17.40 -0.87
C LYS A 127 3.43 17.12 -0.25
N LEU A 128 4.46 17.21 -1.04
CA LEU A 128 5.83 17.11 -0.53
C LEU A 128 6.32 18.44 -0.03
#